data_3ca5ae49d2343c3c146b3e3076a233a3
#
_entry.id   3ca5ae49d2343c3c146b3e3076a233a3
#
_cell.length_a   1.000
_cell.length_b   1.000
_cell.length_c   1.000
_cell.angle_alpha   90.00
_cell.angle_beta   90.00
_cell.angle_gamma   90.00
#
_symmetry.space_group_name_H-M   'P 1'
#
loop_
_entity.id
_entity.type
_entity.pdbx_description
1 polymer ?
#
loop_
_entity_poly.entity_id
_entity_poly.type
_entity_poly.pdbx_seq_one_letter_code
_entity_poly.pdbx_strand_id
1 'polypeptide(L)'
;MQKIVTLLLVAFTASLLSSTTNAQSILRGPYLQSPAPYSVIVRWRTDSLTDSRVYYGTTLGSTTLYKDSATLTTEHRVKLTGLLPKTKYYYSIGSSTQTLRGSDSLLYFITAIDSTMNDPVRFWAIGDFGHGNKVEHNVRESYYTYAAGHHAAFQMWLGDNAYQDGTDQEFQDKVFDTVNGFGNVFLNLPFVPTSGNHDYNSICAWQGPCNTDPELHTGPYLNIIDPPTEGEQGGVPSHRKLFYSFDYGDIHFVCLNSEIGSGITPAYNWIGLNNFDTAFTSPMYEWLKADLAATTKKWKIAFWHQCPYSGQNDLTELSSFQLYCIAMRTHANPILEKYGVDLVLTGHDHNYQRTYLINGHYGYKADFDPSMMINGTSGKDALGEAYTKYTNGPVAGKGTLYVVEGNSSGSNSPSPFDHPAIYWGEACDTCGGSLMIDVNGDRLDGHYFTQYGEVHDDFTIKKEAWTGIDEEDAAFDHFYVYPNPFNERTRVGYSVLKKCNVQIDVLDLKGRVVYPYFTGTREPGNYLDIIDFDTNEALEERGTYLIRLNCGGIVKYRKVVKM
;
A
#
# COMPACT_ATOMS: atom_id res chain seq x y z
N MET A 1 -15.56 103.00 -9.57
CA MET A 1 -14.80 101.97 -8.83
C MET A 1 -15.61 100.67 -8.87
N GLN A 2 -15.30 99.83 -9.84
CA GLN A 2 -15.93 98.54 -10.06
C GLN A 2 -15.05 97.44 -9.35
N LYS A 3 -15.67 96.65 -8.46
CA LYS A 3 -15.02 95.49 -7.85
C LYS A 3 -15.31 94.32 -8.68
N ILE A 4 -14.29 93.71 -9.26
CA ILE A 4 -14.36 92.41 -9.97
C ILE A 4 -14.26 91.32 -8.89
N VAL A 5 -15.27 90.49 -8.80
CA VAL A 5 -15.25 89.29 -7.97
C VAL A 5 -14.89 88.10 -8.89
N THR A 6 -13.71 87.52 -8.67
CA THR A 6 -13.25 86.34 -9.39
C THR A 6 -13.74 85.11 -8.66
N LEU A 7 -14.60 84.31 -9.32
CA LEU A 7 -15.10 83.02 -8.84
C LEU A 7 -14.11 81.93 -9.25
N LEU A 8 -13.44 81.31 -8.27
CA LEU A 8 -12.61 80.13 -8.50
C LEU A 8 -13.50 78.90 -8.48
N LEU A 9 -13.65 78.24 -9.64
CA LEU A 9 -14.27 76.93 -9.76
C LEU A 9 -13.20 75.84 -9.49
N VAL A 10 -13.27 75.17 -8.34
CA VAL A 10 -12.45 73.99 -8.05
C VAL A 10 -13.17 72.75 -8.62
N ALA A 11 -12.69 72.25 -9.74
CA ALA A 11 -13.13 71.01 -10.27
C ALA A 11 -12.51 69.84 -9.49
N PHE A 12 -13.31 69.14 -8.71
CA PHE A 12 -12.92 67.89 -8.02
C PHE A 12 -13.04 66.73 -9.03
N THR A 13 -11.95 66.33 -9.66
CA THR A 13 -11.88 65.12 -10.46
C THR A 13 -11.80 63.91 -9.50
N ALA A 14 -12.92 63.24 -9.26
CA ALA A 14 -12.92 61.94 -8.61
C ALA A 14 -12.32 60.91 -9.56
N SER A 15 -11.06 60.56 -9.36
CA SER A 15 -10.41 59.42 -9.99
C SER A 15 -11.09 58.15 -9.45
N LEU A 16 -12.01 57.57 -10.23
CA LEU A 16 -12.47 56.23 -10.03
C LEU A 16 -11.27 55.29 -10.29
N LEU A 17 -10.56 54.94 -9.23
CA LEU A 17 -9.67 53.79 -9.25
C LEU A 17 -10.55 52.56 -9.48
N SER A 18 -10.69 52.15 -10.74
CA SER A 18 -11.19 50.81 -11.08
C SER A 18 -10.16 49.82 -10.55
N SER A 19 -10.36 49.36 -9.32
CA SER A 19 -9.67 48.13 -8.90
C SER A 19 -10.13 47.03 -9.84
N THR A 20 -9.28 46.65 -10.80
CA THR A 20 -9.45 45.40 -11.51
C THR A 20 -9.29 44.32 -10.45
N THR A 21 -10.41 43.86 -9.89
CA THR A 21 -10.41 42.63 -9.15
C THR A 21 -10.07 41.53 -10.17
N ASN A 22 -8.81 41.10 -10.19
CA ASN A 22 -8.46 39.89 -10.89
C ASN A 22 -9.40 38.80 -10.37
N ALA A 23 -10.10 38.14 -11.29
CA ALA A 23 -10.95 37.02 -10.91
C ALA A 23 -10.05 35.98 -10.23
N GLN A 24 -10.46 35.53 -9.05
CA GLN A 24 -9.76 34.48 -8.32
C GLN A 24 -9.63 33.23 -9.19
N SER A 25 -8.42 32.66 -9.28
CA SER A 25 -8.13 31.47 -10.04
C SER A 25 -7.78 30.29 -9.16
N ILE A 26 -8.18 29.10 -9.55
CA ILE A 26 -7.77 27.86 -8.91
C ILE A 26 -6.39 27.50 -9.45
N LEU A 27 -5.41 27.33 -8.56
CA LEU A 27 -4.05 26.88 -8.87
C LEU A 27 -3.89 25.37 -8.74
N ARG A 28 -4.59 24.74 -7.75
CA ARG A 28 -4.54 23.31 -7.47
C ARG A 28 -5.90 22.79 -7.07
N GLY A 29 -6.27 21.61 -7.55
CA GLY A 29 -7.47 20.89 -7.15
C GLY A 29 -8.77 21.35 -7.83
N PRO A 30 -9.92 21.09 -7.21
CA PRO A 30 -10.10 20.48 -5.88
C PRO A 30 -9.61 19.05 -5.79
N TYR A 31 -9.36 18.59 -4.58
CA TYR A 31 -9.02 17.20 -4.28
C TYR A 31 -9.61 16.76 -2.93
N LEU A 32 -9.78 15.45 -2.80
CA LEU A 32 -10.50 14.83 -1.69
C LEU A 32 -9.55 14.08 -0.76
N GLN A 33 -9.81 14.15 0.55
CA GLN A 33 -9.03 13.45 1.56
C GLN A 33 -9.87 12.92 2.70
N SER A 34 -9.28 12.03 3.50
CA SER A 34 -9.91 11.46 4.70
C SER A 34 -11.30 10.88 4.41
N PRO A 35 -11.43 9.91 3.48
CA PRO A 35 -12.72 9.29 3.16
C PRO A 35 -13.28 8.55 4.38
N ALA A 36 -14.42 9.01 4.88
CA ALA A 36 -15.10 8.43 6.04
C ALA A 36 -16.59 8.22 5.76
N PRO A 37 -17.30 7.40 6.56
CA PRO A 37 -18.73 7.19 6.37
C PRO A 37 -19.58 8.46 6.49
N TYR A 38 -19.18 9.38 7.36
CA TYR A 38 -19.96 10.56 7.72
C TYR A 38 -19.25 11.87 7.43
N SER A 39 -18.07 11.83 6.79
CA SER A 39 -17.29 13.03 6.49
C SER A 39 -16.33 12.84 5.33
N VAL A 40 -15.90 13.97 4.73
CA VAL A 40 -14.82 14.05 3.75
C VAL A 40 -14.17 15.41 3.87
N ILE A 41 -12.90 15.53 3.51
CA ILE A 41 -12.20 16.81 3.41
C ILE A 41 -12.07 17.17 1.93
N VAL A 42 -12.49 18.38 1.58
CA VAL A 42 -12.30 18.99 0.26
C VAL A 42 -11.21 20.05 0.38
N ARG A 43 -10.20 19.98 -0.47
CA ARG A 43 -9.10 20.95 -0.51
C ARG A 43 -8.90 21.51 -1.91
N TRP A 44 -8.43 22.76 -1.95
CA TRP A 44 -7.99 23.43 -3.17
C TRP A 44 -7.07 24.59 -2.85
N ARG A 45 -6.33 25.06 -3.85
CA ARG A 45 -5.47 26.26 -3.75
C ARG A 45 -5.91 27.31 -4.74
N THR A 46 -5.81 28.57 -4.32
CA THR A 46 -6.11 29.75 -5.15
C THR A 46 -4.93 30.72 -5.19
N ASP A 47 -4.96 31.64 -6.15
CA ASP A 47 -3.96 32.71 -6.33
C ASP A 47 -4.13 33.88 -5.34
N SER A 48 -5.25 33.96 -4.65
CA SER A 48 -5.58 35.07 -3.76
C SER A 48 -6.27 34.59 -2.48
N LEU A 49 -6.08 35.36 -1.41
CA LEU A 49 -6.65 35.08 -0.09
C LEU A 49 -8.17 35.32 -0.09
N THR A 50 -8.93 34.26 0.19
CA THR A 50 -10.39 34.35 0.39
C THR A 50 -10.83 33.39 1.51
N ASP A 51 -12.06 33.55 1.97
CA ASP A 51 -12.75 32.53 2.74
C ASP A 51 -13.02 31.29 1.88
N SER A 52 -13.52 30.22 2.49
CA SER A 52 -13.75 28.95 1.80
C SER A 52 -15.20 28.52 1.92
N ARG A 53 -15.81 28.11 0.81
CA ARG A 53 -17.14 27.51 0.79
C ARG A 53 -17.18 26.27 -0.11
N VAL A 54 -17.76 25.19 0.42
CA VAL A 54 -18.12 24.01 -0.36
C VAL A 54 -19.62 23.84 -0.33
N TYR A 55 -20.27 23.89 -1.49
CA TYR A 55 -21.65 23.46 -1.67
C TYR A 55 -21.69 21.98 -1.98
N TYR A 56 -22.68 21.26 -1.47
CA TYR A 56 -22.84 19.84 -1.74
C TYR A 56 -24.29 19.37 -1.71
N GLY A 57 -24.54 18.21 -2.31
CA GLY A 57 -25.88 17.61 -2.38
C GLY A 57 -25.85 16.30 -3.18
N THR A 58 -26.91 15.51 -3.10
CA THR A 58 -27.00 14.19 -3.74
C THR A 58 -27.43 14.25 -5.21
N THR A 59 -27.78 15.42 -5.71
CA THR A 59 -28.25 15.60 -7.10
C THR A 59 -27.36 16.59 -7.84
N LEU A 60 -26.90 16.21 -9.02
CA LEU A 60 -26.09 17.07 -9.87
C LEU A 60 -26.86 18.36 -10.21
N GLY A 61 -26.21 19.51 -10.04
CA GLY A 61 -26.81 20.82 -10.27
C GLY A 61 -27.75 21.32 -9.17
N SER A 62 -27.99 20.51 -8.10
CA SER A 62 -28.82 20.86 -6.95
C SER A 62 -28.03 20.66 -5.64
N THR A 63 -26.94 21.41 -5.50
CA THR A 63 -26.10 21.43 -4.29
C THR A 63 -26.62 22.50 -3.33
N THR A 64 -27.57 22.16 -2.47
CA THR A 64 -28.28 23.10 -1.61
C THR A 64 -27.70 23.25 -0.20
N LEU A 65 -26.90 22.24 0.22
CA LEU A 65 -26.17 22.29 1.48
C LEU A 65 -24.83 22.98 1.26
N TYR A 66 -24.31 23.64 2.29
CA TYR A 66 -22.96 24.21 2.22
C TYR A 66 -22.25 24.19 3.58
N LYS A 67 -20.92 24.28 3.52
CA LYS A 67 -20.04 24.43 4.67
C LYS A 67 -19.02 25.51 4.38
N ASP A 68 -18.84 26.43 5.36
CA ASP A 68 -17.92 27.56 5.29
C ASP A 68 -16.74 27.39 6.24
N SER A 69 -15.63 28.01 5.86
CA SER A 69 -14.52 28.42 6.74
C SER A 69 -14.24 29.90 6.50
N ALA A 70 -14.39 30.72 7.52
CA ALA A 70 -14.21 32.17 7.42
C ALA A 70 -12.71 32.59 7.38
N THR A 71 -11.79 31.67 7.58
CA THR A 71 -10.34 31.96 7.53
C THR A 71 -9.95 32.34 6.11
N LEU A 72 -9.35 33.51 5.95
CA LEU A 72 -8.78 33.94 4.68
C LEU A 72 -7.48 33.19 4.41
N THR A 73 -7.44 32.47 3.31
CA THR A 73 -6.31 31.60 2.94
C THR A 73 -6.23 31.43 1.43
N THR A 74 -5.07 31.00 0.95
CA THR A 74 -4.91 30.45 -0.41
C THR A 74 -4.94 28.92 -0.40
N GLU A 75 -4.70 28.28 0.77
CA GLU A 75 -4.81 26.84 0.97
C GLU A 75 -6.14 26.50 1.64
N HIS A 76 -7.14 26.25 0.83
CA HIS A 76 -8.49 26.00 1.30
C HIS A 76 -8.65 24.58 1.80
N ARG A 77 -9.32 24.42 2.94
CA ARG A 77 -9.63 23.13 3.57
C ARG A 77 -11.00 23.21 4.22
N VAL A 78 -11.93 22.41 3.74
CA VAL A 78 -13.29 22.32 4.30
C VAL A 78 -13.63 20.86 4.59
N LYS A 79 -13.86 20.54 5.87
CA LYS A 79 -14.37 19.22 6.29
C LYS A 79 -15.89 19.22 6.27
N LEU A 80 -16.48 18.44 5.38
CA LEU A 80 -17.91 18.15 5.38
C LEU A 80 -18.20 17.08 6.40
N THR A 81 -19.25 17.23 7.19
CA THR A 81 -19.66 16.32 8.26
C THR A 81 -21.17 16.10 8.25
N GLY A 82 -21.66 15.06 8.93
CA GLY A 82 -23.08 14.74 8.97
C GLY A 82 -23.60 14.17 7.66
N LEU A 83 -22.70 13.57 6.88
CA LEU A 83 -23.05 12.89 5.63
C LEU A 83 -23.69 11.54 5.91
N LEU A 84 -24.33 10.95 4.92
CA LEU A 84 -24.83 9.57 4.95
C LEU A 84 -23.76 8.64 4.41
N PRO A 85 -23.57 7.45 4.97
CA PRO A 85 -22.59 6.48 4.47
C PRO A 85 -23.01 5.94 3.09
N LYS A 86 -22.02 5.45 2.32
CA LYS A 86 -22.20 4.86 0.99
C LYS A 86 -23.05 5.72 0.06
N THR A 87 -22.92 7.04 0.14
CA THR A 87 -23.78 7.98 -0.57
C THR A 87 -22.96 8.87 -1.50
N LYS A 88 -23.39 8.99 -2.75
CA LYS A 88 -22.78 9.89 -3.73
C LYS A 88 -23.24 11.31 -3.49
N TYR A 89 -22.30 12.23 -3.31
CA TYR A 89 -22.51 13.67 -3.22
C TYR A 89 -21.78 14.39 -4.36
N TYR A 90 -22.46 15.30 -5.02
CA TYR A 90 -21.86 16.28 -5.91
C TYR A 90 -21.48 17.52 -5.11
N TYR A 91 -20.41 18.19 -5.51
CA TYR A 91 -19.95 19.37 -4.79
C TYR A 91 -19.48 20.47 -5.74
N SER A 92 -19.37 21.69 -5.21
CA SER A 92 -18.72 22.83 -5.86
C SER A 92 -17.93 23.62 -4.81
N ILE A 93 -16.89 24.30 -5.27
CA ILE A 93 -15.95 25.03 -4.43
C ILE A 93 -15.92 26.52 -4.78
N GLY A 94 -15.58 27.34 -3.80
CA GLY A 94 -15.40 28.77 -3.95
C GLY A 94 -15.27 29.51 -2.64
N SER A 95 -15.67 30.75 -2.65
CA SER A 95 -15.80 31.62 -1.47
C SER A 95 -17.28 31.82 -1.12
N SER A 96 -17.55 32.55 -0.03
CA SER A 96 -18.91 32.96 0.33
C SER A 96 -19.59 33.85 -0.71
N THR A 97 -18.78 34.47 -1.59
CA THR A 97 -19.25 35.44 -2.59
C THR A 97 -19.18 34.93 -4.03
N GLN A 98 -18.37 33.89 -4.30
CA GLN A 98 -18.14 33.41 -5.66
C GLN A 98 -17.94 31.88 -5.69
N THR A 99 -18.64 31.20 -6.59
CA THR A 99 -18.34 29.81 -6.97
C THR A 99 -17.22 29.80 -8.01
N LEU A 100 -16.12 29.10 -7.72
CA LEU A 100 -14.96 28.99 -8.61
C LEU A 100 -15.07 27.80 -9.55
N ARG A 101 -15.55 26.68 -9.06
CA ARG A 101 -15.79 25.47 -9.87
C ARG A 101 -17.01 24.72 -9.35
N GLY A 102 -17.92 24.34 -10.25
CA GLY A 102 -19.15 23.63 -9.89
C GLY A 102 -19.94 23.21 -11.12
N SER A 103 -21.09 22.59 -10.90
CA SER A 103 -21.98 22.06 -11.95
C SER A 103 -21.27 21.08 -12.92
N ASP A 104 -20.23 20.43 -12.44
CA ASP A 104 -19.40 19.49 -13.17
C ASP A 104 -19.71 18.07 -12.68
N SER A 105 -19.99 17.15 -13.59
CA SER A 105 -20.31 15.76 -13.26
C SER A 105 -19.12 14.99 -12.68
N LEU A 106 -17.89 15.50 -12.82
CA LEU A 106 -16.68 14.93 -12.23
C LEU A 106 -16.46 15.38 -10.77
N LEU A 107 -17.12 16.45 -10.33
CA LEU A 107 -17.04 16.94 -8.95
C LEU A 107 -18.01 16.18 -8.06
N TYR A 108 -17.63 14.98 -7.64
CA TYR A 108 -18.40 14.19 -6.70
C TYR A 108 -17.48 13.40 -5.77
N PHE A 109 -18.01 12.90 -4.68
CA PHE A 109 -17.39 11.87 -3.85
C PHE A 109 -18.45 10.86 -3.43
N ILE A 110 -17.99 9.67 -3.05
CA ILE A 110 -18.83 8.66 -2.41
C ILE A 110 -18.29 8.49 -1.00
N THR A 111 -19.15 8.66 0.00
CA THR A 111 -18.78 8.42 1.40
C THR A 111 -18.48 6.95 1.65
N ALA A 112 -17.56 6.69 2.58
CA ALA A 112 -17.20 5.32 2.93
C ALA A 112 -18.42 4.53 3.45
N ILE A 113 -18.32 3.22 3.38
CA ILE A 113 -19.23 2.31 4.09
C ILE A 113 -18.96 2.38 5.59
N ASP A 114 -19.95 2.22 6.42
CA ASP A 114 -19.78 2.11 7.86
C ASP A 114 -19.57 0.65 8.31
N SER A 115 -19.24 0.46 9.58
CA SER A 115 -18.95 -0.85 10.16
C SER A 115 -20.13 -1.82 10.21
N THR A 116 -21.34 -1.37 9.88
CA THR A 116 -22.56 -2.22 9.83
C THR A 116 -22.83 -2.76 8.43
N MET A 117 -22.10 -2.25 7.43
CA MET A 117 -22.24 -2.63 6.03
C MET A 117 -21.17 -3.66 5.64
N ASN A 118 -21.60 -4.73 4.97
CA ASN A 118 -20.74 -5.81 4.49
C ASN A 118 -20.50 -5.71 2.97
N ASP A 119 -20.44 -4.50 2.45
CA ASP A 119 -20.20 -4.29 1.02
C ASP A 119 -18.74 -4.53 0.67
N PRO A 120 -18.46 -5.01 -0.55
CA PRO A 120 -17.10 -5.10 -1.05
C PRO A 120 -16.38 -3.75 -1.06
N VAL A 121 -15.11 -3.76 -0.72
CA VAL A 121 -14.24 -2.58 -0.75
C VAL A 121 -13.17 -2.79 -1.80
N ARG A 122 -13.04 -1.84 -2.72
CA ARG A 122 -11.98 -1.79 -3.72
C ARG A 122 -11.12 -0.57 -3.48
N PHE A 123 -9.80 -0.72 -3.50
CA PHE A 123 -8.88 0.42 -3.49
C PHE A 123 -7.73 0.22 -4.47
N TRP A 124 -7.16 1.32 -4.93
CA TRP A 124 -6.12 1.36 -5.94
C TRP A 124 -4.82 1.86 -5.35
N ALA A 125 -3.76 1.04 -5.40
CA ALA A 125 -2.44 1.39 -4.88
C ALA A 125 -1.48 1.74 -6.04
N ILE A 126 -0.73 2.82 -5.83
CA ILE A 126 0.34 3.31 -6.70
C ILE A 126 1.53 3.73 -5.84
N GLY A 127 2.73 3.46 -6.30
CA GLY A 127 3.97 3.87 -5.64
C GLY A 127 4.99 4.42 -6.65
N ASP A 128 5.91 5.27 -6.16
CA ASP A 128 7.01 5.81 -6.95
C ASP A 128 6.51 6.47 -8.24
N PHE A 129 5.48 7.27 -8.10
CA PHE A 129 4.86 8.03 -9.18
C PHE A 129 5.28 9.52 -9.10
N GLY A 130 4.67 10.42 -9.85
CA GLY A 130 4.97 11.87 -9.76
C GLY A 130 6.22 12.29 -10.51
N HIS A 131 6.58 11.57 -11.57
CA HIS A 131 7.54 12.02 -12.58
C HIS A 131 6.89 12.91 -13.65
N GLY A 132 5.56 12.87 -13.80
CA GLY A 132 4.84 13.57 -14.87
C GLY A 132 5.15 13.01 -16.25
N ASN A 133 5.55 11.76 -16.34
CA ASN A 133 5.99 11.12 -17.59
C ASN A 133 4.85 10.32 -18.27
N LYS A 134 5.14 9.78 -19.44
CA LYS A 134 4.16 9.03 -20.22
C LYS A 134 3.75 7.72 -19.56
N VAL A 135 4.62 7.08 -18.79
CA VAL A 135 4.30 5.82 -18.09
C VAL A 135 3.25 6.09 -17.03
N GLU A 136 3.44 7.12 -16.21
CA GLU A 136 2.48 7.57 -15.20
C GLU A 136 1.12 7.92 -15.82
N HIS A 137 1.12 8.67 -16.92
CA HIS A 137 -0.10 8.94 -17.68
C HIS A 137 -0.80 7.65 -18.12
N ASN A 138 -0.07 6.68 -18.67
CA ASN A 138 -0.64 5.41 -19.13
C ASN A 138 -1.15 4.57 -17.95
N VAL A 139 -0.48 4.57 -16.80
CA VAL A 139 -0.96 3.90 -15.58
C VAL A 139 -2.31 4.48 -15.15
N ARG A 140 -2.47 5.81 -15.18
CA ARG A 140 -3.76 6.44 -14.93
C ARG A 140 -4.84 6.02 -15.93
N GLU A 141 -4.53 6.00 -17.22
CA GLU A 141 -5.49 5.59 -18.28
C GLU A 141 -5.85 4.10 -18.16
N SER A 142 -4.89 3.25 -17.77
CA SER A 142 -5.15 1.84 -17.51
C SER A 142 -6.09 1.63 -16.33
N TYR A 143 -5.99 2.47 -15.27
CA TYR A 143 -6.95 2.48 -14.18
C TYR A 143 -8.38 2.76 -14.66
N TYR A 144 -8.58 3.79 -15.50
CA TYR A 144 -9.92 4.08 -16.02
C TYR A 144 -10.49 2.93 -16.84
N THR A 145 -9.64 2.23 -17.59
CA THR A 145 -10.04 1.07 -18.39
C THR A 145 -10.38 -0.13 -17.50
N TYR A 146 -9.51 -0.45 -16.56
CA TYR A 146 -9.67 -1.58 -15.66
C TYR A 146 -10.84 -1.39 -14.67
N ALA A 147 -10.98 -0.17 -14.15
CA ALA A 147 -12.04 0.18 -13.21
C ALA A 147 -13.38 0.49 -13.87
N ALA A 148 -13.54 0.29 -15.20
CA ALA A 148 -14.76 0.62 -15.92
C ALA A 148 -15.99 -0.03 -15.27
N GLY A 149 -16.86 0.81 -14.69
CA GLY A 149 -18.04 0.38 -13.93
C GLY A 149 -17.80 -0.05 -12.47
N HIS A 150 -16.55 -0.09 -12.00
CA HIS A 150 -16.18 -0.51 -10.64
C HIS A 150 -15.14 0.44 -10.05
N HIS A 151 -15.55 1.64 -9.65
CA HIS A 151 -14.63 2.64 -9.09
C HIS A 151 -14.01 2.19 -7.78
N ALA A 152 -12.74 2.55 -7.56
CA ALA A 152 -12.10 2.39 -6.26
C ALA A 152 -12.73 3.32 -5.20
N ALA A 153 -12.68 2.93 -3.95
CA ALA A 153 -13.13 3.74 -2.83
C ALA A 153 -12.14 4.88 -2.53
N PHE A 154 -10.86 4.61 -2.71
CA PHE A 154 -9.77 5.58 -2.57
C PHE A 154 -8.53 5.09 -3.31
N GLN A 155 -7.60 6.01 -3.56
CA GLN A 155 -6.26 5.72 -4.05
C GLN A 155 -5.29 5.71 -2.87
N MET A 156 -4.44 4.68 -2.77
CA MET A 156 -3.38 4.56 -1.77
C MET A 156 -2.05 4.93 -2.43
N TRP A 157 -1.31 5.84 -1.80
CA TRP A 157 0.01 6.26 -2.25
C TRP A 157 1.08 5.58 -1.40
N LEU A 158 2.03 4.92 -2.04
CA LEU A 158 3.06 4.12 -1.39
C LEU A 158 4.40 4.85 -1.25
N GLY A 159 4.37 6.17 -1.30
CA GLY A 159 5.55 7.03 -1.15
C GLY A 159 6.23 7.40 -2.46
N ASP A 160 7.23 8.27 -2.35
CA ASP A 160 7.90 8.93 -3.47
C ASP A 160 6.89 9.52 -4.45
N ASN A 161 6.07 10.42 -3.88
CA ASN A 161 4.87 10.90 -4.54
C ASN A 161 5.17 12.02 -5.56
N ALA A 162 6.32 12.70 -5.46
CA ALA A 162 6.73 13.73 -6.41
C ALA A 162 8.25 13.76 -6.57
N TYR A 163 8.74 13.51 -7.76
CA TYR A 163 10.16 13.48 -8.08
C TYR A 163 10.64 14.81 -8.69
N GLN A 164 11.94 15.21 -8.52
CA GLN A 164 13.01 14.49 -7.83
C GLN A 164 13.02 14.75 -6.32
N ASP A 165 12.41 15.83 -5.84
CA ASP A 165 12.71 16.44 -4.55
C ASP A 165 11.48 16.66 -3.65
N GLY A 166 10.27 16.30 -4.11
CA GLY A 166 9.02 16.52 -3.39
C GLY A 166 8.72 18.02 -3.17
N THR A 167 9.17 18.88 -4.07
CA THR A 167 8.90 20.32 -4.02
C THR A 167 7.42 20.62 -4.30
N ASP A 168 6.94 21.76 -3.81
CA ASP A 168 5.56 22.18 -4.10
C ASP A 168 5.28 22.33 -5.59
N GLN A 169 6.30 22.74 -6.36
CA GLN A 169 6.21 22.87 -7.81
C GLN A 169 6.12 21.49 -8.47
N GLU A 170 6.87 20.49 -8.00
CA GLU A 170 6.79 19.12 -8.53
C GLU A 170 5.44 18.47 -8.24
N PHE A 171 4.91 18.64 -7.02
CA PHE A 171 3.54 18.23 -6.75
C PHE A 171 2.55 18.91 -7.70
N GLN A 172 2.71 20.22 -7.94
CA GLN A 172 1.82 20.96 -8.83
C GLN A 172 1.88 20.45 -10.28
N ASP A 173 3.08 20.33 -10.84
CA ASP A 173 3.31 20.10 -12.27
C ASP A 173 3.24 18.63 -12.66
N LYS A 174 3.44 17.71 -11.71
CA LYS A 174 3.52 16.28 -11.99
C LYS A 174 2.34 15.53 -11.38
N VAL A 175 2.02 15.76 -10.13
CA VAL A 175 0.98 15.00 -9.41
C VAL A 175 -0.41 15.60 -9.61
N PHE A 176 -0.54 16.92 -9.42
CA PHE A 176 -1.82 17.62 -9.55
C PHE A 176 -2.11 18.13 -10.96
N ASP A 177 -1.19 17.96 -11.90
CA ASP A 177 -1.46 18.25 -13.32
C ASP A 177 -2.63 17.41 -13.83
N THR A 178 -3.50 18.04 -14.60
CA THR A 178 -4.71 17.38 -15.12
C THR A 178 -4.49 16.63 -16.43
N VAL A 179 -3.36 16.87 -17.08
CA VAL A 179 -3.01 16.27 -18.37
C VAL A 179 -2.15 15.02 -18.19
N ASN A 180 -1.03 15.14 -17.49
CA ASN A 180 -0.07 14.06 -17.32
C ASN A 180 -0.15 13.40 -15.94
N GLY A 181 -0.50 14.15 -14.90
CA GLY A 181 -0.66 13.65 -13.52
C GLY A 181 -2.07 13.14 -13.23
N PHE A 182 -2.40 13.13 -11.94
CA PHE A 182 -3.65 12.56 -11.42
C PHE A 182 -4.71 13.63 -11.04
N GLY A 183 -4.51 14.90 -11.41
CA GLY A 183 -5.39 16.00 -10.99
C GLY A 183 -6.87 15.77 -11.24
N ASN A 184 -7.23 15.12 -12.36
CA ASN A 184 -8.63 14.77 -12.65
C ASN A 184 -9.14 13.58 -11.84
N VAL A 185 -8.27 12.65 -11.43
CA VAL A 185 -8.62 11.52 -10.55
C VAL A 185 -9.06 12.03 -9.19
N PHE A 186 -8.34 13.00 -8.64
CA PHE A 186 -8.57 13.54 -7.29
C PHE A 186 -9.86 14.34 -7.15
N LEU A 187 -10.52 14.69 -8.27
CA LEU A 187 -11.83 15.35 -8.24
C LEU A 187 -12.92 14.47 -7.62
N ASN A 188 -12.79 13.16 -7.71
CA ASN A 188 -13.81 12.22 -7.24
C ASN A 188 -13.27 10.96 -6.55
N LEU A 189 -11.96 10.76 -6.53
CA LEU A 189 -11.31 9.68 -5.81
C LEU A 189 -10.40 10.29 -4.72
N PRO A 190 -10.73 10.11 -3.43
CA PRO A 190 -9.86 10.55 -2.36
C PRO A 190 -8.58 9.72 -2.34
N PHE A 191 -7.48 10.30 -1.83
CA PHE A 191 -6.24 9.57 -1.66
C PHE A 191 -5.81 9.47 -0.20
N VAL A 192 -5.10 8.38 0.12
CA VAL A 192 -4.56 8.03 1.43
C VAL A 192 -3.06 7.81 1.27
N PRO A 193 -2.21 8.75 1.70
CA PRO A 193 -0.80 8.75 1.33
C PRO A 193 0.12 8.25 2.44
N THR A 194 1.25 7.62 2.06
CA THR A 194 2.48 7.61 2.86
C THR A 194 3.57 8.46 2.21
N SER A 195 4.57 8.88 2.97
CA SER A 195 5.76 9.56 2.44
C SER A 195 6.82 8.56 2.01
N GLY A 196 7.59 8.92 0.98
CA GLY A 196 8.85 8.26 0.62
C GLY A 196 10.05 9.18 0.78
N ASN A 197 11.24 8.71 0.45
CA ASN A 197 12.46 9.49 0.64
C ASN A 197 12.57 10.73 -0.26
N HIS A 198 11.85 10.75 -1.38
CA HIS A 198 11.78 11.92 -2.27
C HIS A 198 10.75 12.98 -1.85
N ASP A 199 9.90 12.73 -0.85
CA ASP A 199 8.83 13.65 -0.44
C ASP A 199 9.27 14.74 0.56
N TYR A 200 10.53 14.77 0.95
CA TYR A 200 11.06 15.66 2.00
C TYR A 200 11.65 16.96 1.47
N ASN A 201 11.33 17.36 0.24
CA ASN A 201 11.85 18.56 -0.41
C ASN A 201 13.39 18.57 -0.51
N SER A 202 13.97 17.46 -0.81
CA SER A 202 15.36 17.00 -1.01
C SER A 202 16.54 17.76 -0.43
N ILE A 203 16.33 18.92 0.09
CA ILE A 203 17.34 19.59 0.93
C ILE A 203 17.82 18.60 2.00
N CYS A 204 17.00 17.63 2.30
CA CYS A 204 17.24 16.60 3.27
C CYS A 204 18.02 15.39 2.76
N ALA A 205 17.76 14.93 1.56
CA ALA A 205 18.38 13.68 1.07
C ALA A 205 19.84 13.88 0.62
N TRP A 206 20.20 15.08 0.11
CA TRP A 206 21.46 15.24 -0.64
C TRP A 206 22.36 16.41 -0.20
N GLN A 207 21.92 17.43 0.52
CA GLN A 207 22.67 18.68 0.65
C GLN A 207 22.75 19.36 2.02
N GLY A 208 22.30 18.79 3.13
CA GLY A 208 22.50 19.48 4.40
C GLY A 208 21.61 19.03 5.56
N PRO A 209 21.75 19.67 6.72
CA PRO A 209 21.01 19.29 7.90
C PRO A 209 19.55 19.63 7.70
N CYS A 210 18.77 18.61 7.41
CA CYS A 210 17.34 18.70 7.58
C CYS A 210 17.00 18.84 9.03
N ASN A 211 15.88 19.43 9.31
CA ASN A 211 15.26 19.22 10.57
C ASN A 211 14.88 17.72 10.65
N THR A 212 15.78 16.93 11.22
CA THR A 212 15.69 15.47 11.33
C THR A 212 14.67 15.03 12.37
N ASP A 213 14.05 16.00 13.06
CA ASP A 213 12.91 15.75 13.93
C ASP A 213 11.66 15.56 13.06
N PRO A 214 11.09 14.34 12.94
CA PRO A 214 9.84 14.14 12.21
C PRO A 214 8.69 14.99 12.76
N GLU A 215 8.75 15.44 14.02
CA GLU A 215 7.77 16.34 14.61
C GLU A 215 7.90 17.76 14.10
N LEU A 216 9.11 18.15 13.75
CA LEU A 216 9.43 19.47 13.19
C LEU A 216 9.56 19.45 11.67
N HIS A 217 9.35 18.26 11.05
CA HIS A 217 9.36 18.16 9.60
C HIS A 217 8.27 19.04 9.01
N THR A 218 8.67 19.97 8.17
CA THR A 218 7.78 20.86 7.42
C THR A 218 8.11 20.71 5.95
N GLY A 219 7.10 20.56 5.12
CA GLY A 219 7.33 20.43 3.69
C GLY A 219 6.03 20.37 2.91
N PRO A 220 6.10 20.48 1.59
CA PRO A 220 4.93 20.48 0.72
C PRO A 220 4.03 19.26 0.93
N TYR A 221 4.61 18.05 1.09
CA TYR A 221 3.86 16.84 1.38
C TYR A 221 2.92 17.00 2.58
N LEU A 222 3.46 17.42 3.75
CA LEU A 222 2.68 17.61 4.97
C LEU A 222 1.64 18.73 4.88
N ASN A 223 1.87 19.71 4.00
CA ASN A 223 0.92 20.79 3.75
C ASN A 223 -0.25 20.35 2.87
N ILE A 224 -0.03 19.35 2.01
CA ILE A 224 -1.02 18.83 1.06
C ILE A 224 -1.96 17.83 1.74
N ILE A 225 -1.47 17.04 2.71
CA ILE A 225 -2.20 15.91 3.28
C ILE A 225 -2.98 16.24 4.56
N ASP A 226 -4.08 15.53 4.76
CA ASP A 226 -4.92 15.55 5.97
C ASP A 226 -5.33 14.12 6.38
N PRO A 227 -4.40 13.30 6.87
CA PRO A 227 -4.74 11.97 7.37
C PRO A 227 -5.48 12.04 8.71
N PRO A 228 -6.20 10.98 9.12
CA PRO A 228 -6.93 10.94 10.39
C PRO A 228 -5.98 10.72 11.56
N THR A 229 -5.49 11.79 12.17
CA THR A 229 -4.50 11.74 13.25
C THR A 229 -5.09 11.56 14.65
N GLU A 230 -6.38 11.85 14.81
CA GLU A 230 -7.08 11.87 16.10
C GLU A 230 -7.96 10.62 16.32
N GLY A 231 -7.78 9.57 15.51
CA GLY A 231 -8.59 8.35 15.57
C GLY A 231 -10.04 8.55 15.09
N GLU A 232 -10.32 9.66 14.41
CA GLU A 232 -11.67 10.05 13.98
C GLU A 232 -12.26 9.17 12.87
N GLN A 233 -11.47 8.24 12.34
CA GLN A 233 -11.90 7.25 11.35
C GLN A 233 -11.67 5.81 11.84
N GLY A 234 -11.52 5.59 13.14
CA GLY A 234 -11.11 4.34 13.76
C GLY A 234 -9.61 4.32 14.06
N GLY A 235 -9.19 3.34 14.85
CA GLY A 235 -7.82 3.22 15.35
C GLY A 235 -7.50 4.11 16.56
N VAL A 236 -6.27 4.02 17.00
CA VAL A 236 -5.74 4.78 18.13
C VAL A 236 -5.14 6.11 17.62
N PRO A 237 -5.44 7.27 18.23
CA PRO A 237 -4.83 8.53 17.83
C PRO A 237 -3.30 8.47 17.79
N SER A 238 -2.73 8.79 16.63
CA SER A 238 -1.27 8.90 16.48
C SER A 238 -0.77 10.30 16.76
N HIS A 239 -1.64 11.32 16.60
CA HIS A 239 -1.33 12.75 16.62
C HIS A 239 -0.22 13.12 15.61
N ARG A 240 -0.02 12.31 14.57
CA ARG A 240 1.03 12.48 13.56
C ARG A 240 0.49 12.26 12.15
N LYS A 241 0.92 13.10 11.20
CA LYS A 241 0.57 12.93 9.78
C LYS A 241 1.41 11.85 9.08
N LEU A 242 2.58 11.53 9.63
CA LEU A 242 3.52 10.59 9.00
C LEU A 242 3.21 9.12 9.31
N PHE A 243 2.47 8.86 10.38
CA PHE A 243 1.93 7.53 10.67
C PHE A 243 0.55 7.67 11.33
N TYR A 244 -0.38 6.86 10.90
CA TYR A 244 -1.78 6.93 11.31
C TYR A 244 -2.51 5.64 10.94
N SER A 245 -3.72 5.46 11.44
CA SER A 245 -4.61 4.37 11.06
C SER A 245 -6.02 4.86 10.77
N PHE A 246 -6.76 4.06 10.04
CA PHE A 246 -8.18 4.30 9.77
C PHE A 246 -8.90 3.00 9.42
N ASP A 247 -10.20 3.00 9.63
CA ASP A 247 -11.08 1.91 9.26
C ASP A 247 -11.87 2.27 8.00
N TYR A 248 -12.02 1.28 7.10
CA TYR A 248 -12.94 1.35 5.98
C TYR A 248 -13.74 0.04 5.91
N GLY A 249 -15.03 0.07 6.28
CA GLY A 249 -15.82 -1.14 6.45
C GLY A 249 -15.22 -2.08 7.49
N ASP A 250 -14.93 -3.31 7.09
CA ASP A 250 -14.34 -4.34 7.95
C ASP A 250 -12.80 -4.46 7.80
N ILE A 251 -12.17 -3.40 7.32
CA ILE A 251 -10.72 -3.34 7.10
C ILE A 251 -10.12 -2.26 8.00
N HIS A 252 -9.05 -2.60 8.69
CA HIS A 252 -8.19 -1.68 9.42
C HIS A 252 -6.92 -1.41 8.63
N PHE A 253 -6.67 -0.16 8.29
CA PHE A 253 -5.48 0.29 7.56
C PHE A 253 -4.51 0.99 8.50
N VAL A 254 -3.23 0.67 8.35
CA VAL A 254 -2.15 1.26 9.14
C VAL A 254 -1.08 1.83 8.21
N CYS A 255 -0.90 3.13 8.25
CA CYS A 255 0.21 3.83 7.60
C CYS A 255 1.39 3.93 8.56
N LEU A 256 2.58 3.52 8.13
CA LEU A 256 3.83 3.70 8.87
C LEU A 256 4.75 4.68 8.14
N ASN A 257 5.64 5.30 8.89
CA ASN A 257 6.73 6.09 8.32
C ASN A 257 8.01 5.23 8.31
N SER A 258 8.51 4.93 7.13
CA SER A 258 9.78 4.23 6.94
C SER A 258 10.96 5.18 6.75
N GLU A 259 10.70 6.49 6.69
CA GLU A 259 11.70 7.48 6.35
C GLU A 259 12.32 8.10 7.60
N ILE A 260 13.65 8.28 7.55
CA ILE A 260 14.38 9.14 8.47
C ILE A 260 15.05 10.22 7.63
N GLY A 261 14.95 11.46 8.06
CA GLY A 261 15.74 12.53 7.46
C GLY A 261 17.24 12.21 7.50
N SER A 262 17.98 12.63 6.48
CA SER A 262 19.42 12.37 6.27
C SER A 262 20.30 13.08 7.31
N GLY A 263 20.25 12.71 8.53
CA GLY A 263 21.03 13.28 9.62
C GLY A 263 20.78 12.47 10.87
N ILE A 264 21.13 11.18 10.78
CA ILE A 264 20.91 10.22 11.86
C ILE A 264 21.63 10.71 13.12
N THR A 265 20.91 11.45 13.96
CA THR A 265 21.30 11.57 15.34
C THR A 265 20.61 10.46 16.13
N PRO A 266 21.27 9.84 17.12
CA PRO A 266 20.67 8.77 17.93
C PRO A 266 19.33 9.12 18.59
N ALA A 267 19.03 10.41 18.72
CA ALA A 267 17.80 10.90 19.35
C ALA A 267 16.52 10.70 18.50
N TYR A 268 16.64 10.51 17.19
CA TYR A 268 15.50 10.47 16.25
C TYR A 268 15.45 9.19 15.43
N ASN A 269 15.90 8.10 15.99
CA ASN A 269 15.92 6.81 15.34
C ASN A 269 14.54 6.11 15.39
N TRP A 270 13.60 6.60 14.60
CA TRP A 270 12.22 6.09 14.58
C TRP A 270 12.13 4.65 14.12
N ILE A 271 13.00 4.22 13.24
CA ILE A 271 13.02 2.87 12.68
C ILE A 271 14.13 1.98 13.23
N GLY A 272 14.87 2.43 14.25
CA GLY A 272 15.80 1.55 14.97
C GLY A 272 17.17 1.32 14.33
N LEU A 273 17.63 2.17 13.41
CA LEU A 273 18.89 1.96 12.66
C LEU A 273 20.15 1.79 13.53
N ASN A 274 20.19 2.38 14.72
CA ASN A 274 21.38 2.34 15.58
C ASN A 274 21.46 1.12 16.50
N ASN A 275 20.38 0.33 16.60
CA ASN A 275 20.31 -0.88 17.39
C ASN A 275 19.41 -1.88 16.71
N PHE A 276 19.97 -2.90 16.11
CA PHE A 276 19.24 -4.10 15.69
C PHE A 276 18.71 -4.91 16.89
N ASP A 277 18.61 -4.26 18.06
CA ASP A 277 18.10 -4.86 19.28
C ASP A 277 16.56 -4.95 19.20
N THR A 278 16.05 -6.14 19.46
CA THR A 278 14.60 -6.45 19.51
C THR A 278 13.85 -5.68 20.62
N ALA A 279 14.56 -4.98 21.50
CA ALA A 279 14.01 -4.15 22.58
C ALA A 279 13.74 -2.69 22.15
N PHE A 280 13.81 -2.36 20.86
CA PHE A 280 13.64 -1.00 20.37
C PHE A 280 12.22 -0.47 20.64
N THR A 281 12.15 0.66 21.33
CA THR A 281 10.91 1.38 21.66
C THR A 281 10.89 2.72 20.94
N SER A 282 10.33 2.79 19.72
CA SER A 282 9.99 4.06 19.11
C SER A 282 8.53 4.43 19.42
N PRO A 283 8.20 5.72 19.48
CA PRO A 283 6.79 6.14 19.63
C PRO A 283 5.87 5.55 18.56
N MET A 284 6.34 5.40 17.32
CA MET A 284 5.57 4.78 16.24
C MET A 284 5.29 3.29 16.51
N TYR A 285 6.31 2.53 16.96
CA TYR A 285 6.10 1.10 17.22
C TYR A 285 5.27 0.84 18.49
N GLU A 286 5.39 1.69 19.52
CA GLU A 286 4.50 1.58 20.69
C GLU A 286 3.05 1.93 20.32
N TRP A 287 2.85 2.97 19.52
CA TRP A 287 1.55 3.30 18.96
C TRP A 287 1.01 2.13 18.10
N LEU A 288 1.82 1.58 17.20
CA LEU A 288 1.44 0.46 16.32
C LEU A 288 0.95 -0.76 17.11
N LYS A 289 1.65 -1.11 18.20
CA LYS A 289 1.24 -2.21 19.10
C LYS A 289 -0.12 -1.92 19.73
N ALA A 290 -0.33 -0.70 20.22
CA ALA A 290 -1.58 -0.30 20.84
C ALA A 290 -2.74 -0.30 19.82
N ASP A 291 -2.51 0.21 18.63
CA ASP A 291 -3.48 0.33 17.56
C ASP A 291 -3.93 -1.06 17.04
N LEU A 292 -2.97 -1.92 16.71
CA LEU A 292 -3.27 -3.29 16.28
C LEU A 292 -3.89 -4.17 17.37
N ALA A 293 -3.60 -3.88 18.65
CA ALA A 293 -4.25 -4.58 19.77
C ALA A 293 -5.69 -4.11 19.99
N ALA A 294 -6.02 -2.87 19.63
CA ALA A 294 -7.35 -2.30 19.83
C ALA A 294 -8.33 -2.68 18.72
N THR A 295 -7.86 -2.95 17.50
CA THR A 295 -8.73 -3.23 16.37
C THR A 295 -9.31 -4.65 16.42
N THR A 296 -10.60 -4.75 16.10
CA THR A 296 -11.33 -6.02 15.93
C THR A 296 -11.72 -6.29 14.49
N LYS A 297 -11.20 -5.48 13.56
CA LYS A 297 -11.52 -5.62 12.14
C LYS A 297 -11.01 -6.96 11.60
N LYS A 298 -11.78 -7.51 10.67
CA LYS A 298 -11.46 -8.78 10.04
C LYS A 298 -10.16 -8.73 9.26
N TRP A 299 -9.97 -7.66 8.46
CA TRP A 299 -8.78 -7.46 7.65
C TRP A 299 -7.90 -6.38 8.24
N LYS A 300 -6.59 -6.60 8.18
CA LYS A 300 -5.56 -5.65 8.62
C LYS A 300 -4.56 -5.48 7.49
N ILE A 301 -4.42 -4.25 7.00
CA ILE A 301 -3.54 -3.92 5.89
C ILE A 301 -2.61 -2.80 6.35
N ALA A 302 -1.31 -3.01 6.24
CA ALA A 302 -0.31 -1.99 6.53
C ALA A 302 0.35 -1.48 5.25
N PHE A 303 0.78 -0.23 5.22
CA PHE A 303 1.48 0.34 4.09
C PHE A 303 2.49 1.40 4.52
N TRP A 304 3.59 1.47 3.79
CA TRP A 304 4.67 2.45 3.93
C TRP A 304 5.54 2.42 2.68
N HIS A 305 6.65 3.16 2.63
CA HIS A 305 7.44 3.27 1.41
C HIS A 305 8.53 2.20 1.28
N GLN A 306 9.50 2.12 2.21
CA GLN A 306 10.70 1.26 2.09
C GLN A 306 10.36 -0.23 2.18
N CYS A 307 10.59 -0.98 1.12
CA CYS A 307 10.17 -2.38 1.02
C CYS A 307 10.99 -3.30 1.96
N PRO A 308 10.34 -4.12 2.80
CA PRO A 308 11.04 -5.00 3.73
C PRO A 308 11.70 -6.22 3.04
N TYR A 309 11.21 -6.59 1.89
CA TYR A 309 11.74 -7.68 1.05
C TYR A 309 11.85 -7.20 -0.39
N SER A 310 13.02 -7.42 -1.00
CA SER A 310 13.23 -7.15 -2.41
C SER A 310 14.27 -8.09 -2.99
N GLY A 311 14.04 -8.57 -4.22
CA GLY A 311 15.03 -9.31 -5.00
C GLY A 311 16.01 -8.39 -5.71
N GLN A 312 15.68 -7.12 -5.90
CA GLN A 312 16.53 -6.19 -6.63
C GLN A 312 17.74 -5.74 -5.78
N ASN A 313 17.53 -5.54 -4.50
CA ASN A 313 18.56 -5.13 -3.58
C ASN A 313 18.94 -6.32 -2.70
N ASP A 314 20.18 -6.81 -2.84
CA ASP A 314 20.70 -7.80 -1.91
C ASP A 314 20.84 -7.15 -0.53
N LEU A 315 19.81 -7.34 0.30
CA LEU A 315 19.74 -6.80 1.65
C LEU A 315 20.79 -7.40 2.59
N THR A 316 21.78 -8.12 2.05
CA THR A 316 22.97 -8.58 2.80
C THR A 316 24.01 -7.49 2.96
N GLU A 317 23.99 -6.43 2.15
CA GLU A 317 24.94 -5.33 2.23
C GLU A 317 24.38 -4.16 3.03
N LEU A 318 25.19 -3.67 3.98
CA LEU A 318 24.88 -2.53 4.86
C LEU A 318 25.09 -1.19 4.14
N SER A 319 24.53 -1.00 2.94
CA SER A 319 24.46 0.33 2.36
C SER A 319 23.45 1.18 3.14
N SER A 320 23.67 2.47 3.22
CA SER A 320 22.76 3.39 3.93
C SER A 320 21.32 3.29 3.38
N PHE A 321 21.18 3.00 2.11
CA PHE A 321 19.89 2.87 1.41
C PHE A 321 19.10 1.62 1.84
N GLN A 322 19.80 0.53 2.17
CA GLN A 322 19.17 -0.74 2.55
C GLN A 322 18.87 -0.82 4.05
N LEU A 323 19.50 0.02 4.87
CA LEU A 323 19.29 0.02 6.31
C LEU A 323 17.81 0.32 6.68
N TYR A 324 17.13 1.13 5.90
CA TYR A 324 15.71 1.44 6.13
C TYR A 324 14.82 0.22 5.88
N CYS A 325 15.04 -0.49 4.78
CA CYS A 325 14.33 -1.73 4.45
C CYS A 325 14.55 -2.80 5.54
N ILE A 326 15.81 -2.97 5.97
CA ILE A 326 16.19 -3.90 7.04
C ILE A 326 15.51 -3.51 8.36
N ALA A 327 15.49 -2.22 8.72
CA ALA A 327 14.87 -1.77 9.94
C ALA A 327 13.35 -2.03 9.96
N MET A 328 12.66 -1.78 8.86
CA MET A 328 11.23 -2.13 8.75
C MET A 328 11.03 -3.64 8.86
N ARG A 329 11.87 -4.44 8.22
CA ARG A 329 11.82 -5.91 8.33
C ARG A 329 12.07 -6.41 9.75
N THR A 330 13.07 -5.86 10.45
CA THR A 330 13.48 -6.34 11.78
C THR A 330 12.60 -5.82 12.91
N HIS A 331 11.96 -4.67 12.76
CA HIS A 331 11.19 -4.03 13.84
C HIS A 331 9.69 -3.96 13.58
N ALA A 332 9.25 -3.57 12.38
CA ALA A 332 7.83 -3.50 12.06
C ALA A 332 7.22 -4.88 11.83
N ASN A 333 7.84 -5.72 10.98
CA ASN A 333 7.25 -6.99 10.58
C ASN A 333 6.96 -7.95 11.75
N PRO A 334 7.82 -8.09 12.80
CA PRO A 334 7.47 -8.91 13.95
C PRO A 334 6.22 -8.45 14.68
N ILE A 335 5.97 -7.13 14.72
CA ILE A 335 4.75 -6.58 15.32
C ILE A 335 3.55 -6.89 14.43
N LEU A 336 3.66 -6.63 13.13
CA LEU A 336 2.58 -6.86 12.16
C LEU A 336 2.15 -8.33 12.15
N GLU A 337 3.09 -9.25 12.07
CA GLU A 337 2.84 -10.70 12.06
C GLU A 337 2.26 -11.18 13.39
N LYS A 338 2.76 -10.68 14.53
CA LYS A 338 2.22 -10.98 15.86
C LYS A 338 0.74 -10.62 15.99
N TYR A 339 0.32 -9.50 15.40
CA TYR A 339 -1.07 -9.03 15.43
C TYR A 339 -1.90 -9.49 14.23
N GLY A 340 -1.33 -10.36 13.38
CA GLY A 340 -2.03 -11.01 12.29
C GLY A 340 -2.38 -10.09 11.12
N VAL A 341 -1.53 -9.13 10.79
CA VAL A 341 -1.66 -8.32 9.57
C VAL A 341 -1.69 -9.23 8.35
N ASP A 342 -2.56 -8.95 7.40
CA ASP A 342 -2.83 -9.80 6.25
C ASP A 342 -1.98 -9.45 5.04
N LEU A 343 -1.86 -8.14 4.77
CA LEU A 343 -1.20 -7.59 3.59
C LEU A 343 -0.36 -6.39 3.99
N VAL A 344 0.82 -6.29 3.43
CA VAL A 344 1.72 -5.13 3.50
C VAL A 344 1.97 -4.64 2.10
N LEU A 345 1.75 -3.34 1.85
CA LEU A 345 2.00 -2.68 0.58
C LEU A 345 3.13 -1.66 0.72
N THR A 346 4.08 -1.69 -0.19
CA THR A 346 5.25 -0.80 -0.19
C THR A 346 5.63 -0.37 -1.60
N GLY A 347 6.43 0.69 -1.72
CA GLY A 347 7.04 1.18 -2.95
C GLY A 347 8.57 1.00 -2.92
N HIS A 348 9.29 2.08 -3.25
CA HIS A 348 10.73 2.26 -3.17
C HIS A 348 11.54 1.54 -4.26
N ASP A 349 11.39 0.25 -4.42
CA ASP A 349 11.98 -0.46 -5.56
C ASP A 349 11.06 -0.27 -6.78
N HIS A 350 11.59 0.34 -7.83
CA HIS A 350 10.83 0.68 -9.03
C HIS A 350 10.53 -0.57 -9.87
N ASN A 351 9.75 -1.46 -9.29
CA ASN A 351 9.29 -2.71 -9.90
C ASN A 351 8.05 -3.22 -9.17
N TYR A 352 7.50 -4.33 -9.63
CA TYR A 352 6.49 -5.07 -8.91
C TYR A 352 7.09 -6.37 -8.35
N GLN A 353 6.85 -6.64 -7.07
CA GLN A 353 7.27 -7.89 -6.43
C GLN A 353 6.22 -8.34 -5.41
N ARG A 354 6.11 -9.65 -5.25
CA ARG A 354 5.23 -10.26 -4.27
C ARG A 354 5.91 -11.46 -3.61
N THR A 355 5.83 -11.54 -2.28
CA THR A 355 6.32 -12.70 -1.54
C THR A 355 5.35 -13.89 -1.62
N TYR A 356 5.77 -15.06 -1.14
CA TYR A 356 4.84 -16.04 -0.61
C TYR A 356 4.11 -15.48 0.62
N LEU A 357 3.07 -16.17 1.09
CA LEU A 357 2.50 -15.88 2.41
C LEU A 357 3.50 -16.37 3.47
N ILE A 358 4.19 -15.46 4.15
CA ILE A 358 5.32 -15.79 5.04
C ILE A 358 5.06 -15.36 6.49
N ASN A 359 5.80 -15.99 7.42
CA ASN A 359 5.82 -15.62 8.83
C ASN A 359 7.17 -15.97 9.47
N GLY A 360 7.76 -15.01 10.17
CA GLY A 360 8.96 -15.25 10.98
C GLY A 360 10.29 -14.99 10.28
N HIS A 361 10.32 -14.40 9.09
CA HIS A 361 11.57 -14.01 8.43
C HIS A 361 11.90 -12.55 8.71
N TYR A 362 12.87 -12.31 9.59
CA TYR A 362 13.29 -10.96 9.97
C TYR A 362 14.80 -10.74 9.77
N GLY A 363 15.55 -11.79 9.46
CA GLY A 363 17.00 -11.80 9.25
C GLY A 363 17.42 -11.41 7.84
N TYR A 364 18.65 -11.78 7.49
CA TYR A 364 19.19 -11.61 6.15
C TYR A 364 18.56 -12.62 5.17
N LYS A 365 18.72 -12.39 3.88
CA LYS A 365 18.28 -13.29 2.80
C LYS A 365 18.70 -14.75 3.04
N ALA A 366 19.96 -14.96 3.51
CA ALA A 366 20.50 -16.29 3.79
C ALA A 366 19.82 -17.00 4.97
N ASP A 367 19.12 -16.26 5.85
CA ASP A 367 18.45 -16.80 7.03
C ASP A 367 17.01 -17.26 6.70
N PHE A 368 16.56 -17.08 5.45
CA PHE A 368 15.24 -17.52 5.05
C PHE A 368 15.17 -19.04 5.06
N ASP A 369 14.31 -19.57 5.94
CA ASP A 369 13.96 -20.98 5.98
C ASP A 369 12.61 -21.19 5.30
N PRO A 370 12.47 -22.15 4.36
CA PRO A 370 11.21 -22.42 3.72
C PRO A 370 10.04 -22.77 4.66
N SER A 371 10.30 -23.18 5.91
CA SER A 371 9.24 -23.34 6.93
C SER A 371 8.56 -22.01 7.31
N MET A 372 9.18 -20.89 6.94
CA MET A 372 8.60 -19.54 7.09
C MET A 372 7.49 -19.26 6.06
N MET A 373 7.38 -20.07 4.99
CA MET A 373 6.23 -20.05 4.09
C MET A 373 5.05 -20.80 4.72
N ILE A 374 3.92 -20.10 4.90
CA ILE A 374 2.77 -20.70 5.62
C ILE A 374 2.14 -21.86 4.86
N ASN A 375 1.98 -21.76 3.54
CA ASN A 375 1.39 -22.83 2.74
C ASN A 375 2.10 -23.09 1.40
N GLY A 376 3.16 -22.36 1.08
CA GLY A 376 4.02 -22.58 -0.08
C GLY A 376 3.29 -22.60 -1.44
N THR A 377 2.09 -22.00 -1.50
CA THR A 377 1.28 -21.92 -2.72
C THR A 377 1.59 -20.65 -3.50
N SER A 378 1.09 -20.55 -4.72
CA SER A 378 1.29 -19.38 -5.59
C SER A 378 0.39 -18.19 -5.23
N GLY A 379 -0.64 -18.39 -4.44
CA GLY A 379 -1.70 -17.41 -4.20
C GLY A 379 -2.73 -17.34 -5.34
N LYS A 380 -2.54 -18.05 -6.46
CA LYS A 380 -3.42 -17.98 -7.63
C LYS A 380 -4.66 -18.86 -7.47
N ASP A 381 -5.83 -18.21 -7.24
CA ASP A 381 -7.10 -18.91 -7.02
C ASP A 381 -7.55 -19.72 -8.26
N ALA A 382 -7.27 -19.21 -9.45
CA ALA A 382 -7.56 -19.93 -10.70
C ALA A 382 -6.86 -21.29 -10.80
N LEU A 383 -5.77 -21.50 -10.07
CA LEU A 383 -5.04 -22.77 -9.97
C LEU A 383 -5.48 -23.60 -8.75
N GLY A 384 -6.41 -23.10 -7.92
CA GLY A 384 -6.77 -23.70 -6.63
C GLY A 384 -5.67 -23.53 -5.57
N GLU A 385 -4.81 -22.53 -5.73
CA GLU A 385 -3.64 -22.27 -4.88
C GLU A 385 -3.75 -20.96 -4.12
N ALA A 386 -4.97 -20.45 -3.89
CA ALA A 386 -5.18 -19.27 -3.04
C ALA A 386 -4.47 -19.44 -1.69
N TYR A 387 -3.93 -18.33 -1.16
CA TYR A 387 -3.42 -18.34 0.21
C TYR A 387 -4.57 -18.53 1.19
N THR A 388 -4.38 -19.42 2.16
CA THR A 388 -5.33 -19.61 3.25
C THR A 388 -4.75 -19.07 4.54
N LYS A 389 -5.47 -18.15 5.18
CA LYS A 389 -5.15 -17.63 6.50
C LYS A 389 -6.22 -18.09 7.49
N TYR A 390 -5.82 -18.94 8.43
CA TYR A 390 -6.77 -19.52 9.37
C TYR A 390 -7.16 -18.52 10.48
N THR A 391 -8.44 -18.50 10.82
CA THR A 391 -9.01 -17.62 11.86
C THR A 391 -8.97 -18.24 13.26
N ASN A 392 -8.74 -19.54 13.35
CA ASN A 392 -8.62 -20.30 14.59
C ASN A 392 -7.60 -21.43 14.41
N GLY A 393 -7.38 -22.25 15.44
CA GLY A 393 -6.41 -23.35 15.38
C GLY A 393 -4.96 -22.91 15.65
N PRO A 394 -3.98 -23.80 15.50
CA PRO A 394 -2.59 -23.60 15.93
C PRO A 394 -1.82 -22.59 15.08
N VAL A 395 -2.29 -22.32 13.88
CA VAL A 395 -1.71 -21.32 12.97
C VAL A 395 -2.62 -20.11 12.77
N ALA A 396 -3.56 -19.89 13.70
CA ALA A 396 -4.49 -18.78 13.65
C ALA A 396 -3.76 -17.43 13.48
N GLY A 397 -4.19 -16.67 12.50
CA GLY A 397 -3.65 -15.34 12.20
C GLY A 397 -2.23 -15.30 11.61
N LYS A 398 -1.54 -16.45 11.49
CA LYS A 398 -0.20 -16.49 10.88
C LYS A 398 -0.25 -16.27 9.38
N GLY A 399 0.81 -15.67 8.88
CA GLY A 399 1.03 -15.35 7.48
C GLY A 399 0.68 -13.91 7.13
N THR A 400 1.67 -13.22 6.58
CA THR A 400 1.54 -11.89 6.00
C THR A 400 2.07 -11.93 4.57
N LEU A 401 1.34 -11.32 3.66
CA LEU A 401 1.76 -11.14 2.28
C LEU A 401 2.40 -9.76 2.14
N TYR A 402 3.59 -9.70 1.57
CA TYR A 402 4.31 -8.44 1.31
C TYR A 402 4.36 -8.20 -0.19
N VAL A 403 3.95 -7.01 -0.60
CA VAL A 403 3.92 -6.59 -2.00
C VAL A 403 4.67 -5.27 -2.15
N VAL A 404 5.56 -5.23 -3.12
CA VAL A 404 6.20 -4.01 -3.61
C VAL A 404 5.46 -3.60 -4.87
N GLU A 405 4.97 -2.38 -4.90
CA GLU A 405 4.40 -1.73 -6.06
C GLU A 405 5.02 -0.33 -6.15
N GLY A 406 6.16 -0.24 -6.84
CA GLY A 406 6.97 0.98 -6.95
C GLY A 406 7.24 1.38 -8.40
N ASN A 407 6.40 0.99 -9.34
CA ASN A 407 6.67 1.28 -10.75
C ASN A 407 5.56 2.07 -11.46
N SER A 408 4.79 2.84 -10.71
CA SER A 408 3.68 3.60 -11.31
C SER A 408 4.13 4.73 -12.25
N SER A 409 5.42 5.08 -12.27
CA SER A 409 5.99 5.99 -13.27
C SER A 409 7.15 5.39 -14.07
N GLY A 410 7.36 4.08 -13.97
CA GLY A 410 8.36 3.31 -14.70
C GLY A 410 9.19 2.40 -13.81
N SER A 411 9.82 1.43 -14.42
CA SER A 411 10.69 0.47 -13.72
C SER A 411 12.16 0.82 -13.91
N ASN A 412 12.97 0.39 -12.95
CA ASN A 412 14.42 0.28 -13.12
C ASN A 412 14.77 -0.97 -13.94
N SER A 413 16.02 -1.05 -14.38
CA SER A 413 16.53 -2.21 -15.13
C SER A 413 16.20 -3.52 -14.43
N PRO A 414 15.87 -4.59 -15.17
CA PRO A 414 15.54 -5.87 -14.60
C PRO A 414 16.67 -6.39 -13.73
N SER A 415 16.33 -6.84 -12.56
CA SER A 415 17.24 -7.45 -11.59
C SER A 415 16.76 -8.87 -11.30
N PRO A 416 17.65 -9.82 -11.00
CA PRO A 416 17.22 -11.13 -10.60
C PRO A 416 16.38 -11.02 -9.31
N PHE A 417 15.14 -11.48 -9.36
CA PHE A 417 14.28 -11.58 -8.16
C PHE A 417 14.65 -12.85 -7.39
N ASP A 418 15.85 -12.86 -6.82
CA ASP A 418 16.47 -14.06 -6.26
C ASP A 418 16.31 -14.19 -4.73
N HIS A 419 15.60 -13.27 -4.07
CA HIS A 419 15.28 -13.41 -2.65
C HIS A 419 14.28 -14.57 -2.45
N PRO A 420 14.59 -15.57 -1.60
CA PRO A 420 13.78 -16.80 -1.50
C PRO A 420 12.36 -16.59 -0.97
N ALA A 421 12.06 -15.46 -0.34
CA ALA A 421 10.69 -15.10 0.04
C ALA A 421 9.85 -14.61 -1.14
N ILE A 422 10.47 -14.16 -2.24
CA ILE A 422 9.75 -13.62 -3.40
C ILE A 422 9.17 -14.76 -4.23
N TYR A 423 7.87 -14.72 -4.47
CA TYR A 423 7.17 -15.62 -5.36
C TYR A 423 7.17 -15.13 -6.81
N TRP A 424 6.87 -13.84 -7.00
CA TRP A 424 6.74 -13.22 -8.32
C TRP A 424 7.41 -11.85 -8.33
N GLY A 425 8.06 -11.53 -9.43
CA GLY A 425 8.63 -10.21 -9.66
C GLY A 425 8.60 -9.85 -11.14
N GLU A 426 8.37 -8.58 -11.42
CA GLU A 426 8.37 -8.02 -12.77
C GLU A 426 9.06 -6.66 -12.77
N ALA A 427 10.07 -6.53 -13.63
CA ALA A 427 10.72 -5.27 -13.94
C ALA A 427 11.11 -5.25 -15.41
N CYS A 428 10.94 -4.11 -16.04
CA CYS A 428 11.50 -3.83 -17.36
C CYS A 428 11.68 -2.31 -17.52
N ASP A 429 12.63 -1.89 -18.34
CA ASP A 429 13.03 -0.48 -18.50
C ASP A 429 11.90 0.48 -18.90
N THR A 430 10.80 -0.04 -19.43
CA THR A 430 9.66 0.75 -19.92
C THR A 430 8.33 0.29 -19.32
N CYS A 431 8.34 -0.62 -18.33
CA CYS A 431 7.13 -1.10 -17.70
C CYS A 431 6.70 -0.16 -16.57
N GLY A 432 5.41 0.09 -16.51
CA GLY A 432 4.77 0.69 -15.38
C GLY A 432 3.50 -0.08 -15.05
N GLY A 433 3.04 0.01 -13.83
CA GLY A 433 1.84 -0.68 -13.41
C GLY A 433 1.23 -0.06 -12.16
N SER A 434 0.21 -0.72 -11.67
CA SER A 434 -0.45 -0.40 -10.41
C SER A 434 -1.23 -1.60 -9.89
N LEU A 435 -1.65 -1.54 -8.63
CA LEU A 435 -2.28 -2.65 -7.96
C LEU A 435 -3.70 -2.32 -7.54
N MET A 436 -4.67 -3.15 -7.94
CA MET A 436 -6.04 -3.09 -7.44
C MET A 436 -6.24 -4.16 -6.39
N ILE A 437 -6.82 -3.78 -5.26
CA ILE A 437 -7.20 -4.70 -4.18
C ILE A 437 -8.71 -4.69 -4.01
N ASP A 438 -9.29 -5.87 -4.02
CA ASP A 438 -10.70 -6.12 -3.74
C ASP A 438 -10.86 -6.95 -2.47
N VAL A 439 -11.63 -6.44 -1.50
CA VAL A 439 -11.95 -7.17 -0.26
C VAL A 439 -13.46 -7.42 -0.20
N ASN A 440 -13.85 -8.68 -0.09
CA ASN A 440 -15.25 -9.08 -0.03
C ASN A 440 -15.43 -10.23 0.98
N GLY A 441 -15.99 -9.91 2.14
CA GLY A 441 -16.20 -10.87 3.22
C GLY A 441 -14.89 -11.50 3.72
N ASP A 442 -14.73 -12.79 3.47
CA ASP A 442 -13.55 -13.57 3.88
C ASP A 442 -12.50 -13.71 2.76
N ARG A 443 -12.62 -12.92 1.70
CA ARG A 443 -11.75 -12.96 0.52
C ARG A 443 -11.13 -11.59 0.25
N LEU A 444 -9.83 -11.59 -0.03
CA LEU A 444 -9.06 -10.47 -0.56
C LEU A 444 -8.40 -10.92 -1.86
N ASP A 445 -8.62 -10.17 -2.92
CA ASP A 445 -7.99 -10.36 -4.23
C ASP A 445 -7.09 -9.17 -4.56
N GLY A 446 -5.91 -9.44 -5.08
CA GLY A 446 -5.00 -8.44 -5.63
C GLY A 446 -4.75 -8.68 -7.11
N HIS A 447 -4.74 -7.60 -7.90
CA HIS A 447 -4.50 -7.64 -9.34
C HIS A 447 -3.48 -6.56 -9.70
N TYR A 448 -2.27 -6.99 -10.04
CA TYR A 448 -1.29 -6.10 -10.64
C TYR A 448 -1.55 -6.01 -12.14
N PHE A 449 -1.79 -4.83 -12.63
CA PHE A 449 -2.00 -4.56 -14.04
C PHE A 449 -1.03 -3.48 -14.56
N THR A 450 -0.56 -3.72 -15.77
CA THR A 450 0.42 -2.86 -16.41
C THR A 450 -0.19 -1.54 -16.90
N GLN A 451 0.66 -0.60 -17.28
CA GLN A 451 0.26 0.64 -17.97
C GLN A 451 -0.57 0.42 -19.24
N TYR A 452 -0.63 -0.79 -19.76
CA TYR A 452 -1.45 -1.19 -20.91
C TYR A 452 -2.78 -1.84 -20.52
N GLY A 453 -3.04 -2.01 -19.21
CA GLY A 453 -4.27 -2.62 -18.69
C GLY A 453 -4.25 -4.14 -18.68
N GLU A 454 -3.10 -4.77 -18.93
CA GLU A 454 -2.94 -6.23 -18.88
C GLU A 454 -2.64 -6.68 -17.46
N VAL A 455 -3.37 -7.68 -16.95
CA VAL A 455 -3.12 -8.27 -15.63
C VAL A 455 -1.96 -9.27 -15.76
N HIS A 456 -0.84 -8.97 -15.12
CA HIS A 456 0.35 -9.80 -15.14
C HIS A 456 0.50 -10.68 -13.89
N ASP A 457 0.01 -10.24 -12.76
CA ASP A 457 -0.08 -11.07 -11.56
C ASP A 457 -1.42 -10.88 -10.86
N ASP A 458 -1.90 -11.97 -10.27
CA ASP A 458 -3.07 -12.02 -9.42
C ASP A 458 -2.80 -12.89 -8.19
N PHE A 459 -3.41 -12.53 -7.07
CA PHE A 459 -3.34 -13.33 -5.86
C PHE A 459 -4.62 -13.23 -5.05
N THR A 460 -4.88 -14.25 -4.28
CA THR A 460 -6.03 -14.33 -3.38
C THR A 460 -5.61 -14.76 -1.99
N ILE A 461 -6.11 -14.08 -0.96
CA ILE A 461 -6.07 -14.52 0.44
C ILE A 461 -7.48 -14.86 0.87
N LYS A 462 -7.69 -16.08 1.40
CA LYS A 462 -8.96 -16.52 1.99
C LYS A 462 -8.80 -16.68 3.50
N LYS A 463 -9.75 -16.15 4.26
CA LYS A 463 -9.86 -16.40 5.70
C LYS A 463 -10.80 -17.57 5.94
N GLU A 464 -10.28 -18.62 6.52
CA GLU A 464 -11.00 -19.86 6.73
C GLU A 464 -10.91 -20.31 8.19
N ALA A 465 -11.93 -21.00 8.66
CA ALA A 465 -11.83 -21.69 9.94
C ALA A 465 -10.95 -22.92 9.78
N TRP A 466 -10.03 -23.13 10.72
CA TRP A 466 -9.31 -24.39 10.80
C TRP A 466 -10.31 -25.53 11.10
N THR A 467 -10.35 -26.51 10.21
CA THR A 467 -11.22 -27.69 10.35
C THR A 467 -10.41 -28.97 10.55
N GLY A 468 -9.09 -28.84 10.71
CA GLY A 468 -8.21 -29.98 10.97
C GLY A 468 -8.43 -30.61 12.34
N ILE A 469 -7.99 -31.84 12.50
CA ILE A 469 -7.89 -32.52 13.80
C ILE A 469 -6.85 -31.76 14.63
N ASP A 470 -7.10 -31.56 15.92
CA ASP A 470 -6.14 -30.95 16.82
C ASP A 470 -4.79 -31.66 16.71
N GLU A 471 -3.70 -30.87 16.54
CA GLU A 471 -2.36 -31.37 16.21
C GLU A 471 -1.72 -32.26 17.30
N GLU A 472 -2.38 -32.52 18.41
CA GLU A 472 -1.88 -33.50 19.38
C GLU A 472 -1.63 -34.89 18.78
N ASP A 473 -2.30 -35.19 17.64
CA ASP A 473 -2.11 -36.45 16.87
C ASP A 473 -1.38 -36.28 15.53
N ALA A 474 -1.06 -35.06 15.10
CA ALA A 474 -0.32 -34.86 13.86
C ALA A 474 1.11 -35.41 13.98
N ALA A 475 1.50 -36.29 13.09
CA ALA A 475 2.86 -36.83 13.06
C ALA A 475 3.85 -35.84 12.42
N PHE A 476 3.36 -34.91 11.58
CA PHE A 476 4.17 -33.90 10.90
C PHE A 476 3.37 -32.64 10.55
N ASP A 477 4.12 -31.54 10.37
CA ASP A 477 3.63 -30.22 9.99
C ASP A 477 4.48 -29.63 8.86
N HIS A 478 4.08 -28.45 8.32
CA HIS A 478 4.85 -27.66 7.34
C HIS A 478 5.36 -28.45 6.15
N PHE A 479 4.49 -29.13 5.39
CA PHE A 479 4.89 -29.77 4.15
C PHE A 479 4.81 -28.79 2.98
N TYR A 480 5.96 -28.47 2.38
CA TYR A 480 6.09 -27.57 1.23
C TYR A 480 7.12 -28.07 0.21
N VAL A 481 7.05 -27.55 -1.00
CA VAL A 481 8.01 -27.84 -2.08
C VAL A 481 8.42 -26.56 -2.77
N TYR A 482 9.73 -26.31 -2.83
CA TYR A 482 10.30 -25.07 -3.37
C TYR A 482 11.68 -25.30 -4.02
N PRO A 483 12.00 -24.62 -5.16
CA PRO A 483 11.11 -23.82 -6.00
C PRO A 483 10.03 -24.67 -6.68
N ASN A 484 8.91 -24.03 -7.03
CA ASN A 484 7.85 -24.62 -7.85
C ASN A 484 7.13 -23.49 -8.62
N PRO A 485 7.26 -23.40 -9.96
CA PRO A 485 7.96 -24.33 -10.86
C PRO A 485 9.49 -24.38 -10.66
N PHE A 486 10.13 -25.41 -11.18
CA PHE A 486 11.57 -25.61 -11.11
C PHE A 486 12.13 -26.19 -12.42
N ASN A 487 13.46 -26.05 -12.64
CA ASN A 487 14.13 -26.64 -13.80
C ASN A 487 14.71 -28.03 -13.47
N GLU A 488 15.71 -28.07 -12.62
CA GLU A 488 16.49 -29.28 -12.34
C GLU A 488 16.14 -29.88 -10.97
N ARG A 489 15.98 -29.04 -9.96
CA ARG A 489 15.87 -29.47 -8.55
C ARG A 489 14.77 -28.74 -7.83
N THR A 490 14.15 -29.45 -6.92
CA THR A 490 13.25 -28.85 -5.95
C THR A 490 13.54 -29.39 -4.54
N ARG A 491 13.15 -28.62 -3.53
CA ARG A 491 13.35 -28.97 -2.13
C ARG A 491 12.00 -29.35 -1.53
N VAL A 492 12.01 -30.38 -0.72
CA VAL A 492 10.85 -30.85 0.04
C VAL A 492 11.11 -30.59 1.51
N GLY A 493 10.44 -29.59 2.06
CA GLY A 493 10.57 -29.25 3.47
C GLY A 493 9.37 -29.75 4.27
N TYR A 494 9.63 -30.24 5.47
CA TYR A 494 8.60 -30.67 6.42
C TYR A 494 9.14 -30.74 7.84
N SER A 495 8.25 -30.60 8.83
CA SER A 495 8.57 -30.75 10.25
C SER A 495 7.97 -32.04 10.78
N VAL A 496 8.79 -32.90 11.39
CA VAL A 496 8.32 -34.08 12.12
C VAL A 496 8.10 -33.70 13.57
N LEU A 497 6.89 -33.88 14.07
CA LEU A 497 6.49 -33.52 15.44
C LEU A 497 6.66 -34.66 16.42
N LYS A 498 6.46 -35.90 15.95
CA LYS A 498 6.65 -37.13 16.72
C LYS A 498 7.44 -38.12 15.86
N LYS A 499 8.36 -38.87 16.47
CA LYS A 499 9.10 -39.93 15.77
C LYS A 499 8.16 -40.78 14.93
N CYS A 500 8.37 -40.80 13.61
CA CYS A 500 7.54 -41.54 12.68
C CYS A 500 8.35 -42.15 11.53
N ASN A 501 7.75 -43.09 10.83
CA ASN A 501 8.28 -43.57 9.55
C ASN A 501 7.81 -42.59 8.45
N VAL A 502 8.76 -41.96 7.79
CA VAL A 502 8.53 -40.98 6.71
C VAL A 502 8.74 -41.69 5.38
N GLN A 503 7.81 -41.47 4.45
CA GLN A 503 7.92 -41.89 3.06
C GLN A 503 7.66 -40.66 2.15
N ILE A 504 8.57 -40.40 1.22
CA ILE A 504 8.46 -39.35 0.21
C ILE A 504 8.54 -39.99 -1.15
N ASP A 505 7.52 -39.78 -1.99
CA ASP A 505 7.44 -40.30 -3.35
C ASP A 505 7.09 -39.18 -4.33
N VAL A 506 7.60 -39.31 -5.56
CA VAL A 506 7.15 -38.52 -6.71
C VAL A 506 6.18 -39.40 -7.52
N LEU A 507 5.02 -38.80 -7.82
CA LEU A 507 3.95 -39.49 -8.55
C LEU A 507 3.62 -38.75 -9.86
N ASP A 508 3.15 -39.50 -10.85
CA ASP A 508 2.49 -38.94 -12.03
C ASP A 508 1.07 -38.44 -11.68
N LEU A 509 0.44 -37.72 -12.61
CA LEU A 509 -0.94 -37.21 -12.42
C LEU A 509 -2.01 -38.34 -12.33
N LYS A 510 -1.65 -39.60 -12.62
CA LYS A 510 -2.51 -40.75 -12.43
C LYS A 510 -2.34 -41.37 -11.03
N GLY A 511 -1.49 -40.77 -10.18
CA GLY A 511 -1.22 -41.26 -8.84
C GLY A 511 -0.26 -42.43 -8.76
N ARG A 512 0.43 -42.78 -9.86
CA ARG A 512 1.44 -43.86 -9.86
C ARG A 512 2.77 -43.32 -9.37
N VAL A 513 3.42 -44.01 -8.46
CA VAL A 513 4.79 -43.65 -8.00
C VAL A 513 5.75 -43.83 -9.19
N VAL A 514 6.34 -42.77 -9.63
CA VAL A 514 7.39 -42.73 -10.67
C VAL A 514 8.78 -42.72 -10.03
N TYR A 515 8.91 -42.20 -8.83
CA TYR A 515 10.17 -42.23 -8.10
C TYR A 515 9.94 -42.28 -6.58
N PRO A 516 10.32 -43.39 -5.92
CA PRO A 516 10.34 -43.48 -4.46
C PRO A 516 11.63 -42.83 -3.95
N TYR A 517 11.51 -41.60 -3.44
CA TYR A 517 12.67 -40.78 -3.05
C TYR A 517 13.25 -41.18 -1.70
N PHE A 518 12.43 -41.32 -0.67
CA PHE A 518 12.86 -41.60 0.69
C PHE A 518 11.88 -42.51 1.43
N THR A 519 12.42 -43.45 2.21
CA THR A 519 11.67 -44.18 3.21
C THR A 519 12.57 -44.46 4.41
N GLY A 520 12.17 -43.99 5.60
CA GLY A 520 12.94 -44.19 6.82
C GLY A 520 12.32 -43.52 8.02
N THR A 521 12.83 -43.83 9.21
CA THR A 521 12.38 -43.20 10.44
C THR A 521 13.05 -41.85 10.61
N ARG A 522 12.25 -40.84 10.99
CA ARG A 522 12.71 -39.51 11.38
C ARG A 522 12.34 -39.23 12.84
N GLU A 523 13.27 -38.61 13.56
CA GLU A 523 13.04 -38.07 14.90
C GLU A 523 12.33 -36.69 14.80
N PRO A 524 11.76 -36.14 15.88
CA PRO A 524 11.22 -34.79 15.84
C PRO A 524 12.27 -33.76 15.38
N GLY A 525 11.89 -32.90 14.44
CA GLY A 525 12.79 -31.92 13.85
C GLY A 525 12.35 -31.43 12.47
N ASN A 526 13.02 -30.43 11.95
CA ASN A 526 12.79 -29.88 10.61
C ASN A 526 13.70 -30.58 9.61
N TYR A 527 13.15 -30.96 8.47
CA TYR A 527 13.84 -31.67 7.41
C TYR A 527 13.70 -30.93 6.09
N LEU A 528 14.78 -30.96 5.31
CA LEU A 528 14.85 -30.40 3.97
C LEU A 528 15.52 -31.42 3.05
N ASP A 529 14.74 -32.12 2.27
CA ASP A 529 15.19 -33.08 1.30
C ASP A 529 15.25 -32.44 -0.10
N ILE A 530 16.28 -32.76 -0.90
CA ILE A 530 16.47 -32.18 -2.26
C ILE A 530 16.21 -33.28 -3.28
N ILE A 531 15.17 -33.12 -4.08
CA ILE A 531 14.89 -34.02 -5.19
C ILE A 531 15.51 -33.43 -6.46
N ASP A 532 16.46 -34.19 -7.02
CA ASP A 532 17.11 -33.86 -8.28
C ASP A 532 16.39 -34.61 -9.41
N PHE A 533 15.76 -33.86 -10.30
CA PHE A 533 14.96 -34.40 -11.40
C PHE A 533 15.82 -34.68 -12.65
N ASP A 534 17.02 -34.15 -12.74
CA ASP A 534 17.90 -34.32 -13.90
C ASP A 534 18.81 -35.54 -13.77
N THR A 535 19.03 -36.02 -12.56
CA THR A 535 19.85 -37.20 -12.31
C THR A 535 19.05 -38.50 -12.31
N ASN A 536 17.75 -38.43 -12.55
CA ASN A 536 16.85 -39.58 -12.50
C ASN A 536 16.04 -39.73 -13.81
N GLU A 537 16.36 -40.76 -14.60
CA GLU A 537 15.70 -41.04 -15.87
C GLU A 537 14.15 -41.11 -15.77
N ALA A 538 13.61 -41.49 -14.61
CA ALA A 538 12.16 -41.55 -14.39
C ALA A 538 11.50 -40.15 -14.23
N LEU A 539 12.29 -39.11 -14.07
CA LEU A 539 11.86 -37.73 -13.82
C LEU A 539 12.36 -36.73 -14.88
N GLU A 540 12.95 -37.22 -15.97
CA GLU A 540 13.53 -36.36 -17.03
C GLU A 540 12.48 -35.54 -17.78
N GLU A 541 11.27 -36.01 -17.91
CA GLU A 541 10.22 -35.35 -18.68
C GLU A 541 9.77 -34.05 -17.99
N ARG A 542 9.65 -32.98 -18.79
CA ARG A 542 8.99 -31.75 -18.36
C ARG A 542 7.50 -32.00 -18.13
N GLY A 543 6.96 -31.43 -17.09
CA GLY A 543 5.55 -31.67 -16.80
C GLY A 543 5.18 -31.50 -15.34
N THR A 544 3.99 -31.91 -15.04
CA THR A 544 3.42 -31.83 -13.69
C THR A 544 3.53 -33.18 -12.97
N TYR A 545 4.03 -33.12 -11.74
CA TYR A 545 4.15 -34.25 -10.83
C TYR A 545 3.44 -33.95 -9.50
N LEU A 546 3.23 -34.98 -8.70
CA LEU A 546 2.79 -34.87 -7.31
C LEU A 546 3.90 -35.38 -6.40
N ILE A 547 4.27 -34.65 -5.39
CA ILE A 547 5.11 -35.13 -4.30
C ILE A 547 4.21 -35.54 -3.15
N ARG A 548 4.30 -36.82 -2.78
CA ARG A 548 3.59 -37.39 -1.64
C ARG A 548 4.50 -37.48 -0.44
N LEU A 549 4.06 -36.95 0.69
CA LEU A 549 4.67 -37.19 2.00
C LEU A 549 3.71 -38.01 2.86
N ASN A 550 4.18 -39.12 3.38
CA ASN A 550 3.48 -39.92 4.37
C ASN A 550 4.35 -39.99 5.65
N CYS A 551 3.78 -39.67 6.78
CA CYS A 551 4.44 -39.75 8.07
C CYS A 551 3.44 -40.31 9.10
N GLY A 552 3.74 -41.49 9.61
CA GLY A 552 2.89 -42.13 10.60
C GLY A 552 1.46 -42.48 10.13
N GLY A 553 1.26 -42.63 8.80
CA GLY A 553 -0.06 -42.89 8.21
C GLY A 553 -0.83 -41.63 7.74
N ILE A 554 -0.35 -40.43 8.10
CA ILE A 554 -0.90 -39.17 7.58
C ILE A 554 -0.24 -38.90 6.25
N VAL A 555 -1.03 -38.64 5.20
CA VAL A 555 -0.57 -38.46 3.82
C VAL A 555 -0.96 -37.06 3.33
N LYS A 556 0.02 -36.31 2.86
CA LYS A 556 -0.20 -35.02 2.17
C LYS A 556 0.45 -35.03 0.77
N TYR A 557 -0.07 -34.21 -0.14
CA TYR A 557 0.41 -34.09 -1.51
C TYR A 557 0.73 -32.63 -1.83
N ARG A 558 1.76 -32.43 -2.69
CA ARG A 558 2.05 -31.13 -3.33
C ARG A 558 2.22 -31.35 -4.82
N LYS A 559 1.53 -30.52 -5.61
CA LYS A 559 1.71 -30.46 -7.06
C LYS A 559 2.96 -29.68 -7.37
N VAL A 560 3.78 -30.19 -8.28
CA VAL A 560 5.03 -29.54 -8.72
C VAL A 560 5.11 -29.54 -10.24
N VAL A 561 5.76 -28.53 -10.79
CA VAL A 561 5.90 -28.35 -12.23
C VAL A 561 7.40 -28.26 -12.59
N LYS A 562 7.88 -29.22 -13.38
CA LYS A 562 9.20 -29.17 -14.02
C LYS A 562 9.08 -28.43 -15.36
N MET A 563 9.86 -27.35 -15.53
CA MET A 563 9.90 -26.53 -16.75
C MET A 563 10.90 -27.03 -17.79
#